data_df502aeedbd15bced631c1fac67521b0
#
_entry.id   df502aeedbd15bced631c1fac67521b0
#
_cell.length_a   1.000
_cell.length_b   1.000
_cell.length_c   1.000
_cell.angle_alpha   90.00
_cell.angle_beta   90.00
_cell.angle_gamma   90.00
#
_symmetry.space_group_name_H-M   'P 1'
#
loop_
_entity.id
_entity.type
_entity.pdbx_description
1 polymer ?
#
loop_
_entity_poly.entity_id
_entity_poly.type
_entity_poly.pdbx_seq_one_letter_code
_entity_poly.pdbx_strand_id
1 'polypeptide(L)'
;LSEEVACPAFLIGLDGSHGKASSRSHGGFNLFASLRSLSPLLESYGGHELAAGFTISRDNIPEFRRKICAMAAEFYADDTHISTLDLDCAVTPEMLTIPEIQGLDLLEPCGSGCPKPVLMMTGLTVDRIQLVGNGRHMRLRLHRGRSYLNAIYFSADPVSAGIAQGDLVDVAFHPQINEFRGERSVQMNVVDIRPSCAAPCSMEVTRYRCLRQGSITRDQAAALLPDRPTLANVWRYLASVSSGEILESPLCLCRKIVRSTGVSMRLETLPTCLD
;
A
#
# COMPACT_ATOMS: atom_id res chain seq x y z
N LEU A 1 4.21 8.45 8.13
CA LEU A 1 4.63 9.46 7.14
C LEU A 1 5.61 8.87 6.12
N SER A 2 6.73 8.22 6.53
CA SER A 2 7.67 7.59 5.58
C SER A 2 7.02 6.45 4.80
N GLU A 3 6.18 5.66 5.43
CA GLU A 3 5.39 4.60 4.79
C GLU A 3 4.32 5.15 3.85
N GLU A 4 3.62 6.23 4.23
CA GLU A 4 2.58 6.86 3.42
C GLU A 4 3.12 7.49 2.13
N VAL A 5 4.34 8.08 2.19
CA VAL A 5 4.95 8.74 1.04
C VAL A 5 5.98 7.87 0.32
N ALA A 6 6.17 6.62 0.78
CA ALA A 6 7.12 5.65 0.25
C ALA A 6 8.54 6.22 0.02
N CYS A 7 8.99 7.10 0.93
CA CYS A 7 10.32 7.70 0.89
C CYS A 7 10.86 8.02 2.30
N PRO A 8 12.17 8.24 2.47
CA PRO A 8 12.73 8.66 3.75
C PRO A 8 12.15 10.00 4.21
N ALA A 9 11.72 10.08 5.46
CA ALA A 9 11.11 11.27 6.01
C ALA A 9 12.00 11.93 7.07
N PHE A 10 12.18 13.25 6.96
CA PHE A 10 12.94 14.08 7.86
C PHE A 10 12.08 15.20 8.40
N LEU A 11 11.71 15.12 9.68
CA LEU A 11 10.92 16.14 10.37
C LEU A 11 11.84 17.01 11.18
N ILE A 12 11.88 18.31 10.87
CA ILE A 12 12.75 19.28 11.54
C ILE A 12 11.88 20.28 12.30
N GLY A 13 11.89 20.21 13.62
CA GLY A 13 11.29 21.21 14.49
C GLY A 13 12.25 22.37 14.70
N LEU A 14 11.85 23.61 14.36
CA LEU A 14 12.68 24.79 14.50
C LEU A 14 12.49 25.45 15.85
N ASP A 15 13.61 25.77 16.51
CA ASP A 15 13.67 26.59 17.72
C ASP A 15 14.71 27.71 17.50
N GLY A 16 14.22 28.89 17.13
CA GLY A 16 15.05 30.04 16.75
C GLY A 16 15.94 29.75 15.54
N SER A 17 17.27 29.76 15.75
CA SER A 17 18.29 29.53 14.73
C SER A 17 18.67 28.07 14.54
N HIS A 18 18.15 27.16 15.37
CA HIS A 18 18.49 25.74 15.34
C HIS A 18 17.26 24.89 15.03
N GLY A 19 17.49 23.73 14.44
CA GLY A 19 16.47 22.71 14.19
C GLY A 19 16.87 21.37 14.79
N LYS A 20 15.95 20.74 15.54
CA LYS A 20 16.06 19.34 15.95
C LYS A 20 15.24 18.48 15.04
N ALA A 21 15.85 17.42 14.55
CA ALA A 21 15.24 16.54 13.55
C ALA A 21 15.09 15.11 14.05
N SER A 22 13.99 14.50 13.62
CA SER A 22 13.76 13.07 13.69
C SER A 22 13.53 12.53 12.29
N SER A 23 14.15 11.43 11.95
CA SER A 23 14.05 10.82 10.62
C SER A 23 13.68 9.35 10.69
N ARG A 24 13.00 8.89 9.65
CA ARG A 24 12.63 7.49 9.43
C ARG A 24 13.01 7.10 8.01
N SER A 25 13.59 5.93 7.88
CA SER A 25 13.94 5.33 6.58
C SER A 25 12.71 4.76 5.89
N HIS A 26 12.86 4.52 4.60
CA HIS A 26 11.98 3.70 3.77
C HIS A 26 12.81 2.93 2.76
N GLY A 27 12.38 1.71 2.39
CA GLY A 27 12.99 0.91 1.32
C GLY A 27 14.49 0.60 1.48
N GLY A 28 15.01 0.61 2.72
CA GLY A 28 16.42 0.32 2.98
C GLY A 28 17.38 1.50 2.86
N PHE A 29 16.89 2.73 2.65
CA PHE A 29 17.75 3.92 2.63
C PHE A 29 18.48 4.11 3.98
N ASN A 30 19.79 4.03 3.99
CA ASN A 30 20.59 4.08 5.22
C ASN A 30 20.73 5.53 5.73
N LEU A 31 19.89 5.89 6.72
CA LEU A 31 19.87 7.23 7.32
C LEU A 31 21.20 7.59 7.99
N PHE A 32 21.80 6.67 8.76
CA PHE A 32 23.03 6.95 9.50
C PHE A 32 24.20 7.23 8.55
N ALA A 33 24.37 6.42 7.51
CA ALA A 33 25.41 6.64 6.50
C ALA A 33 25.21 7.98 5.78
N SER A 34 23.96 8.32 5.44
CA SER A 34 23.61 9.59 4.79
C SER A 34 23.90 10.79 5.69
N LEU A 35 23.50 10.75 6.97
CA LEU A 35 23.80 11.84 7.93
C LEU A 35 25.29 11.99 8.16
N ARG A 36 26.04 10.86 8.22
CA ARG A 36 27.49 10.88 8.37
C ARG A 36 28.16 11.60 7.19
N SER A 37 27.71 11.37 5.97
CA SER A 37 28.25 12.05 4.78
C SER A 37 27.93 13.56 4.75
N LEU A 38 26.83 13.96 5.41
CA LEU A 38 26.40 15.35 5.53
C LEU A 38 26.80 15.99 6.87
N SER A 39 27.65 15.33 7.67
CA SER A 39 28.09 15.83 8.98
C SER A 39 28.62 17.27 8.99
N PRO A 40 29.29 17.80 7.94
CA PRO A 40 29.71 19.20 7.94
C PRO A 40 28.58 20.24 8.00
N LEU A 41 27.34 19.82 7.70
CA LEU A 41 26.16 20.69 7.77
C LEU A 41 25.41 20.55 9.11
N LEU A 42 25.76 19.55 9.91
CA LEU A 42 25.07 19.17 11.14
C LEU A 42 25.88 19.58 12.36
N GLU A 43 25.21 19.98 13.42
CA GLU A 43 25.82 20.26 14.74
C GLU A 43 26.02 18.97 15.53
N SER A 44 25.04 18.07 15.43
CA SER A 44 25.11 16.73 16.01
C SER A 44 24.19 15.78 15.25
N TYR A 45 24.51 14.50 15.23
CA TYR A 45 23.64 13.47 14.68
C TYR A 45 23.88 12.12 15.39
N GLY A 46 22.89 11.25 15.32
CA GLY A 46 22.96 9.91 15.88
C GLY A 46 21.75 9.06 15.50
N GLY A 47 21.88 7.77 15.70
CA GLY A 47 20.81 6.81 15.38
C GLY A 47 21.34 5.58 14.66
N HIS A 48 20.46 4.95 13.92
CA HIS A 48 20.69 3.71 13.17
C HIS A 48 20.25 3.88 11.70
N GLU A 49 20.37 2.82 10.93
CA GLU A 49 20.01 2.82 9.50
C GLU A 49 18.55 3.21 9.26
N LEU A 50 17.62 2.74 10.12
CA LEU A 50 16.18 2.90 9.95
C LEU A 50 15.58 4.11 10.65
N ALA A 51 16.27 4.63 11.69
CA ALA A 51 15.81 5.79 12.47
C ALA A 51 17.00 6.57 13.00
N ALA A 52 16.99 7.88 12.78
CA ALA A 52 18.06 8.77 13.20
C ALA A 52 17.52 10.14 13.60
N GLY A 53 18.35 10.87 14.36
CA GLY A 53 18.08 12.26 14.73
C GLY A 53 19.31 13.12 14.51
N PHE A 54 19.11 14.43 14.35
CA PHE A 54 20.21 15.39 14.22
C PHE A 54 19.79 16.78 14.65
N THR A 55 20.80 17.61 14.89
CA THR A 55 20.63 19.06 15.11
C THR A 55 21.33 19.81 13.96
N ILE A 56 20.68 20.85 13.46
CA ILE A 56 21.15 21.60 12.30
C ILE A 56 20.87 23.09 12.48
N SER A 57 21.81 23.94 12.03
CA SER A 57 21.52 25.36 11.90
C SER A 57 20.45 25.61 10.84
N ARG A 58 19.56 26.57 11.08
CA ARG A 58 18.50 26.97 10.15
C ARG A 58 19.07 27.32 8.78
N ASP A 59 20.22 27.97 8.74
CA ASP A 59 20.88 28.40 7.48
C ASP A 59 21.36 27.22 6.64
N ASN A 60 21.66 26.09 7.26
CA ASN A 60 22.12 24.87 6.58
C ASN A 60 20.98 24.01 6.03
N ILE A 61 19.72 24.24 6.46
CA ILE A 61 18.59 23.40 6.05
C ILE A 61 18.39 23.33 4.52
N PRO A 62 18.47 24.45 3.76
CA PRO A 62 18.29 24.38 2.31
C PRO A 62 19.34 23.52 1.62
N GLU A 63 20.60 23.62 2.04
CA GLU A 63 21.69 22.83 1.47
C GLU A 63 21.60 21.36 1.90
N PHE A 64 21.27 21.09 3.16
CA PHE A 64 20.97 19.74 3.64
C PHE A 64 19.86 19.08 2.82
N ARG A 65 18.73 19.80 2.63
CA ARG A 65 17.61 19.30 1.83
C ARG A 65 18.03 18.95 0.41
N ARG A 66 18.78 19.85 -0.26
CA ARG A 66 19.26 19.63 -1.62
C ARG A 66 20.10 18.34 -1.72
N LYS A 67 21.05 18.16 -0.79
CA LYS A 67 21.97 17.01 -0.80
C LYS A 67 21.27 15.71 -0.46
N ILE A 68 20.44 15.69 0.60
CA ILE A 68 19.76 14.46 1.02
C ILE A 68 18.75 14.00 -0.04
N CYS A 69 18.05 14.92 -0.72
CA CYS A 69 17.18 14.60 -1.83
C CYS A 69 17.95 14.02 -3.03
N ALA A 70 19.13 14.55 -3.34
CA ALA A 70 19.98 13.99 -4.40
C ALA A 70 20.45 12.56 -4.07
N MET A 71 20.86 12.31 -2.83
CA MET A 71 21.23 10.96 -2.38
C MET A 71 20.06 9.98 -2.43
N ALA A 72 18.87 10.42 -2.02
CA ALA A 72 17.67 9.60 -2.11
C ALA A 72 17.30 9.33 -3.57
N ALA A 73 17.37 10.32 -4.46
CA ALA A 73 17.09 10.15 -5.89
C ALA A 73 18.05 9.14 -6.54
N GLU A 74 19.34 9.19 -6.19
CA GLU A 74 20.33 8.22 -6.66
C GLU A 74 20.02 6.79 -6.13
N PHE A 75 19.67 6.68 -4.85
CA PHE A 75 19.32 5.39 -4.24
C PHE A 75 18.08 4.75 -4.86
N TYR A 76 17.06 5.54 -5.20
CA TYR A 76 15.81 5.06 -5.80
C TYR A 76 15.80 5.11 -7.33
N ALA A 77 16.93 5.42 -7.98
CA ALA A 77 17.01 5.50 -9.45
C ALA A 77 16.82 4.14 -10.14
N ASP A 78 17.11 3.04 -9.45
CA ASP A 78 16.90 1.69 -9.96
C ASP A 78 15.48 1.21 -9.60
N ASP A 79 14.75 0.63 -10.57
CA ASP A 79 13.42 0.02 -10.40
C ASP A 79 13.37 -1.16 -9.40
N THR A 80 14.48 -1.44 -8.71
CA THR A 80 14.59 -2.52 -7.72
C THR A 80 13.93 -2.19 -6.38
N HIS A 81 13.57 -0.93 -6.14
CA HIS A 81 12.97 -0.47 -4.88
C HIS A 81 11.44 -0.47 -4.88
N ILE A 82 10.82 -1.44 -5.57
CA ILE A 82 9.39 -1.67 -5.50
C ILE A 82 9.05 -2.07 -4.05
N SER A 83 8.09 -1.37 -3.46
CA SER A 83 7.59 -1.75 -2.13
C SER A 83 6.98 -3.15 -2.20
N THR A 84 7.63 -4.10 -1.57
CA THR A 84 7.18 -5.49 -1.47
C THR A 84 6.67 -5.77 -0.06
N LEU A 85 5.65 -6.60 0.05
CA LEU A 85 5.17 -7.15 1.31
C LEU A 85 5.54 -8.62 1.36
N ASP A 86 6.43 -8.97 2.28
CA ASP A 86 6.79 -10.36 2.53
C ASP A 86 5.64 -11.07 3.25
N LEU A 87 5.31 -12.25 2.77
CA LEU A 87 4.23 -13.08 3.28
C LEU A 87 4.82 -14.39 3.82
N ASP A 88 4.55 -14.68 5.09
CA ASP A 88 5.10 -15.87 5.74
C ASP A 88 4.35 -17.14 5.37
N CYS A 89 3.01 -17.08 5.29
CA CYS A 89 2.20 -18.27 5.02
C CYS A 89 0.87 -17.91 4.34
N ALA A 90 0.46 -18.76 3.39
CA ALA A 90 -0.90 -18.77 2.87
C ALA A 90 -1.78 -19.71 3.72
N VAL A 91 -2.93 -19.20 4.15
CA VAL A 91 -3.84 -19.93 5.07
C VAL A 91 -5.25 -20.02 4.51
N THR A 92 -6.02 -20.99 5.04
CA THR A 92 -7.45 -21.14 4.75
C THR A 92 -8.28 -20.76 5.99
N PRO A 93 -9.60 -20.49 5.82
CA PRO A 93 -10.46 -20.15 6.97
C PRO A 93 -10.43 -21.17 8.10
N GLU A 94 -10.29 -22.45 7.76
CA GLU A 94 -10.29 -23.57 8.71
C GLU A 94 -9.04 -23.56 9.62
N MET A 95 -7.96 -22.94 9.18
CA MET A 95 -6.72 -22.80 9.94
C MET A 95 -6.79 -21.64 10.96
N LEU A 96 -7.74 -20.71 10.81
CA LEU A 96 -7.88 -19.57 11.73
C LEU A 96 -8.68 -19.93 12.98
N THR A 97 -8.17 -20.85 13.78
CA THR A 97 -8.74 -21.22 15.07
C THR A 97 -8.01 -20.53 16.23
N ILE A 98 -8.69 -20.38 17.38
CA ILE A 98 -8.06 -19.76 18.57
C ILE A 98 -6.79 -20.51 18.99
N PRO A 99 -6.76 -21.86 19.08
CA PRO A 99 -5.53 -22.57 19.43
C PRO A 99 -4.36 -22.33 18.47
N GLU A 100 -4.62 -22.33 17.16
CA GLU A 100 -3.59 -22.09 16.16
C GLU A 100 -3.01 -20.68 16.28
N ILE A 101 -3.87 -19.66 16.48
CA ILE A 101 -3.41 -18.29 16.63
C ILE A 101 -2.67 -18.09 17.96
N GLN A 102 -3.06 -18.76 19.04
CA GLN A 102 -2.29 -18.76 20.28
C GLN A 102 -0.93 -19.44 20.12
N GLY A 103 -0.79 -20.42 19.23
CA GLY A 103 0.48 -21.03 18.91
C GLY A 103 1.51 -20.04 18.34
N LEU A 104 1.07 -18.94 17.69
CA LEU A 104 1.95 -17.90 17.20
C LEU A 104 2.61 -17.08 18.31
N ASP A 105 2.08 -17.10 19.54
CA ASP A 105 2.69 -16.45 20.70
C ASP A 105 4.07 -17.04 21.02
N LEU A 106 4.36 -18.29 20.56
CA LEU A 106 5.68 -18.90 20.68
C LEU A 106 6.76 -18.21 19.84
N LEU A 107 6.37 -17.38 18.86
CA LEU A 107 7.29 -16.57 18.06
C LEU A 107 7.71 -15.27 18.75
N GLU A 108 7.07 -14.92 19.86
CA GLU A 108 7.42 -13.71 20.60
C GLU A 108 8.74 -13.86 21.39
N PRO A 109 9.53 -12.81 21.55
CA PRO A 109 9.21 -11.41 21.22
C PRO A 109 9.46 -11.07 19.75
N CYS A 110 8.43 -10.48 19.10
CA CYS A 110 8.57 -9.95 17.76
C CYS A 110 9.13 -8.52 17.79
N GLY A 111 9.92 -8.16 16.77
CA GLY A 111 10.54 -6.84 16.66
C GLY A 111 11.40 -6.68 15.40
N SER A 112 12.37 -5.77 15.46
CA SER A 112 13.33 -5.59 14.36
C SER A 112 14.16 -6.85 14.15
N GLY A 113 14.15 -7.43 12.95
CA GLY A 113 14.82 -8.69 12.62
C GLY A 113 13.99 -9.96 12.88
N CYS A 114 12.85 -9.85 13.58
CA CYS A 114 11.86 -10.91 13.74
C CYS A 114 10.45 -10.29 13.73
N PRO A 115 9.94 -9.86 12.56
CA PRO A 115 8.63 -9.20 12.47
C PRO A 115 7.49 -10.15 12.85
N LYS A 116 6.34 -9.59 13.19
CA LYS A 116 5.13 -10.39 13.37
C LYS A 116 4.78 -11.08 12.06
N PRO A 117 4.36 -12.36 12.09
CA PRO A 117 4.01 -13.07 10.87
C PRO A 117 2.85 -12.42 10.12
N VAL A 118 3.04 -12.26 8.82
CA VAL A 118 2.01 -11.79 7.88
C VAL A 118 1.44 -12.99 7.15
N LEU A 119 0.17 -13.28 7.40
CA LEU A 119 -0.55 -14.35 6.73
C LEU A 119 -1.30 -13.82 5.52
N MET A 120 -1.49 -14.67 4.52
CA MET A 120 -2.29 -14.35 3.33
C MET A 120 -3.47 -15.30 3.19
N MET A 121 -4.62 -14.75 2.83
CA MET A 121 -5.78 -15.54 2.41
C MET A 121 -6.31 -14.99 1.09
N THR A 122 -6.48 -15.87 0.11
CA THR A 122 -6.92 -15.51 -1.25
C THR A 122 -8.37 -15.88 -1.49
N GLY A 123 -9.02 -15.16 -2.41
CA GLY A 123 -10.36 -15.50 -2.88
C GLY A 123 -11.46 -15.29 -1.83
N LEU A 124 -11.33 -14.28 -0.99
CA LEU A 124 -12.36 -13.88 -0.03
C LEU A 124 -13.38 -12.94 -0.69
N THR A 125 -14.66 -13.19 -0.47
CA THR A 125 -15.72 -12.27 -0.89
C THR A 125 -15.99 -11.24 0.20
N VAL A 126 -16.06 -9.98 -0.15
CA VAL A 126 -16.43 -8.88 0.74
C VAL A 126 -17.95 -8.90 0.98
N ASP A 127 -18.38 -9.42 2.13
CA ASP A 127 -19.81 -9.49 2.50
C ASP A 127 -20.32 -8.11 2.97
N ARG A 128 -19.54 -7.41 3.81
CA ARG A 128 -19.91 -6.09 4.35
C ARG A 128 -18.70 -5.24 4.61
N ILE A 129 -18.86 -3.93 4.37
CA ILE A 129 -17.91 -2.89 4.74
C ILE A 129 -18.61 -1.92 5.71
N GLN A 130 -17.98 -1.61 6.83
CA GLN A 130 -18.45 -0.65 7.81
C GLN A 130 -17.31 0.28 8.21
N LEU A 131 -17.50 1.58 8.06
CA LEU A 131 -16.56 2.57 8.57
C LEU A 131 -16.73 2.72 10.10
N VAL A 132 -15.62 2.73 10.82
CA VAL A 132 -15.56 2.87 12.27
C VAL A 132 -14.51 3.91 12.66
N GLY A 133 -14.49 4.33 13.94
CA GLY A 133 -13.52 5.32 14.40
C GLY A 133 -13.65 6.68 13.69
N ASN A 134 -14.87 7.21 13.57
CA ASN A 134 -15.18 8.45 12.82
C ASN A 134 -14.76 8.37 11.33
N GLY A 135 -14.94 7.20 10.71
CA GLY A 135 -14.64 7.00 9.30
C GLY A 135 -13.17 6.73 8.98
N ARG A 136 -12.30 6.65 9.99
CA ARG A 136 -10.84 6.47 9.79
C ARG A 136 -10.40 5.03 9.60
N HIS A 137 -11.25 4.06 9.91
CA HIS A 137 -10.92 2.65 9.84
C HIS A 137 -12.05 1.89 9.18
N MET A 138 -11.71 0.77 8.56
CA MET A 138 -12.66 -0.13 7.89
C MET A 138 -12.80 -1.42 8.67
N ARG A 139 -14.02 -1.74 9.11
CA ARG A 139 -14.37 -3.09 9.55
C ARG A 139 -14.95 -3.84 8.37
N LEU A 140 -14.40 -5.01 8.10
CA LEU A 140 -14.81 -5.87 7.00
C LEU A 140 -15.39 -7.17 7.55
N ARG A 141 -16.47 -7.62 6.94
CA ARG A 141 -16.91 -9.01 7.03
C ARG A 141 -16.62 -9.67 5.69
N LEU A 142 -15.79 -10.70 5.74
CA LEU A 142 -15.33 -11.44 4.58
C LEU A 142 -15.85 -12.86 4.66
N HIS A 143 -16.04 -13.53 3.54
CA HIS A 143 -16.37 -14.96 3.56
C HIS A 143 -15.69 -15.73 2.43
N ARG A 144 -15.45 -17.01 2.68
CA ARG A 144 -15.03 -17.99 1.68
C ARG A 144 -15.88 -19.25 1.87
N GLY A 145 -16.73 -19.55 0.89
CA GLY A 145 -17.73 -20.59 1.04
C GLY A 145 -18.71 -20.27 2.20
N ARG A 146 -18.75 -21.16 3.21
CA ARG A 146 -19.61 -21.00 4.40
C ARG A 146 -18.91 -20.34 5.58
N SER A 147 -17.60 -20.12 5.51
CA SER A 147 -16.81 -19.55 6.60
C SER A 147 -16.80 -18.04 6.53
N TYR A 148 -17.23 -17.37 7.61
CA TYR A 148 -17.23 -15.93 7.77
C TYR A 148 -16.08 -15.49 8.67
N LEU A 149 -15.41 -14.41 8.28
CA LEU A 149 -14.23 -13.85 8.94
C LEU A 149 -14.44 -12.38 9.22
N ASN A 150 -14.02 -11.94 10.38
CA ASN A 150 -14.00 -10.51 10.72
C ASN A 150 -12.60 -9.95 10.50
N ALA A 151 -12.54 -8.78 9.85
CA ALA A 151 -11.29 -8.08 9.63
C ALA A 151 -11.43 -6.60 9.98
N ILE A 152 -10.31 -5.99 10.36
CA ILE A 152 -10.19 -4.55 10.55
C ILE A 152 -9.01 -4.04 9.73
N TYR A 153 -9.24 -2.96 8.98
CA TYR A 153 -8.20 -2.26 8.25
C TYR A 153 -8.09 -0.85 8.82
N PHE A 154 -7.00 -0.62 9.53
CA PHE A 154 -6.75 0.66 10.17
C PHE A 154 -6.30 1.70 9.15
N SER A 155 -6.70 2.96 9.36
CA SER A 155 -6.33 4.10 8.51
C SER A 155 -6.62 3.90 7.03
N ALA A 156 -7.73 3.22 6.71
CA ALA A 156 -8.12 2.90 5.36
C ALA A 156 -9.62 3.17 5.13
N ASP A 157 -9.97 3.51 3.91
CA ASP A 157 -11.33 3.68 3.42
C ASP A 157 -11.55 2.86 2.12
N PRO A 158 -12.81 2.58 1.75
CA PRO A 158 -13.11 1.70 0.60
C PRO A 158 -12.61 2.24 -0.74
N VAL A 159 -12.51 3.57 -0.89
CA VAL A 159 -12.06 4.19 -2.15
C VAL A 159 -10.56 4.02 -2.30
N SER A 160 -9.79 4.40 -1.27
CA SER A 160 -8.33 4.24 -1.28
C SER A 160 -7.91 2.78 -1.38
N ALA A 161 -8.63 1.85 -0.72
CA ALA A 161 -8.39 0.42 -0.83
C ALA A 161 -8.85 -0.20 -2.16
N GLY A 162 -9.65 0.53 -2.95
CA GLY A 162 -10.17 0.03 -4.24
C GLY A 162 -11.13 -1.14 -4.13
N ILE A 163 -11.87 -1.31 -3.00
CA ILE A 163 -12.77 -2.44 -2.74
C ILE A 163 -14.22 -2.01 -2.52
N ALA A 164 -15.14 -2.92 -2.82
CA ALA A 164 -16.56 -2.76 -2.53
C ALA A 164 -17.18 -4.07 -2.06
N GLN A 165 -18.38 -3.99 -1.50
CA GLN A 165 -19.18 -5.16 -1.19
C GLN A 165 -19.42 -6.02 -2.44
N GLY A 166 -19.26 -7.33 -2.32
CA GLY A 166 -19.35 -8.31 -3.39
C GLY A 166 -18.03 -8.56 -4.14
N ASP A 167 -16.99 -7.77 -3.90
CA ASP A 167 -15.69 -7.99 -4.54
C ASP A 167 -15.01 -9.25 -4.03
N LEU A 168 -14.27 -9.92 -4.92
CA LEU A 168 -13.35 -10.99 -4.57
C LEU A 168 -11.97 -10.38 -4.31
N VAL A 169 -11.40 -10.65 -3.13
CA VAL A 169 -10.15 -10.02 -2.66
C VAL A 169 -9.16 -11.05 -2.13
N ASP A 170 -7.88 -10.70 -2.21
CA ASP A 170 -6.80 -11.35 -1.47
C ASP A 170 -6.38 -10.41 -0.33
N VAL A 171 -6.16 -10.96 0.86
CA VAL A 171 -5.91 -10.19 2.06
C VAL A 171 -4.62 -10.67 2.72
N ALA A 172 -3.70 -9.75 2.97
CA ALA A 172 -2.55 -9.94 3.84
C ALA A 172 -2.88 -9.35 5.22
N PHE A 173 -2.61 -10.10 6.30
CA PHE A 173 -3.07 -9.73 7.63
C PHE A 173 -2.22 -10.33 8.75
N HIS A 174 -2.23 -9.68 9.90
CA HIS A 174 -1.82 -10.27 11.16
C HIS A 174 -3.05 -10.87 11.85
N PRO A 175 -3.04 -12.15 12.22
CA PRO A 175 -4.15 -12.73 12.99
C PRO A 175 -4.06 -12.24 14.43
N GLN A 176 -5.22 -11.97 15.03
CA GLN A 176 -5.33 -11.55 16.42
C GLN A 176 -6.55 -12.22 17.08
N ILE A 177 -6.44 -12.55 18.35
CA ILE A 177 -7.58 -12.94 19.15
C ILE A 177 -8.24 -11.68 19.70
N ASN A 178 -9.47 -11.47 19.32
CA ASN A 178 -10.30 -10.38 19.84
C ASN A 178 -11.24 -10.93 20.91
N GLU A 179 -11.26 -10.26 22.05
CA GLU A 179 -12.21 -10.58 23.14
C GLU A 179 -13.21 -9.42 23.29
N PHE A 180 -14.47 -9.73 23.08
CA PHE A 180 -15.54 -8.77 23.22
C PHE A 180 -16.72 -9.37 23.98
N ARG A 181 -17.11 -8.75 25.10
CA ARG A 181 -18.19 -9.22 25.98
C ARG A 181 -18.04 -10.68 26.47
N GLY A 182 -16.80 -11.12 26.68
CA GLY A 182 -16.48 -12.48 27.10
C GLY A 182 -16.44 -13.52 25.98
N GLU A 183 -16.76 -13.13 24.73
CA GLU A 183 -16.59 -13.99 23.56
C GLU A 183 -15.24 -13.75 22.91
N ARG A 184 -14.50 -14.83 22.66
CA ARG A 184 -13.21 -14.81 21.98
C ARG A 184 -13.38 -15.24 20.53
N SER A 185 -12.84 -14.47 19.61
CA SER A 185 -12.88 -14.78 18.18
C SER A 185 -11.58 -14.37 17.51
N VAL A 186 -11.24 -15.02 16.39
CA VAL A 186 -10.13 -14.62 15.57
C VAL A 186 -10.55 -13.44 14.70
N GLN A 187 -9.73 -12.40 14.68
CA GLN A 187 -9.87 -11.22 13.84
C GLN A 187 -8.62 -11.05 12.98
N MET A 188 -8.81 -10.65 11.74
CA MET A 188 -7.74 -10.33 10.81
C MET A 188 -7.42 -8.83 10.91
N ASN A 189 -6.21 -8.46 11.36
CA ASN A 189 -5.72 -7.09 11.26
C ASN A 189 -5.08 -6.93 9.89
N VAL A 190 -5.80 -6.29 8.97
CA VAL A 190 -5.39 -6.16 7.57
C VAL A 190 -4.15 -5.30 7.48
N VAL A 191 -3.13 -5.84 6.81
CA VAL A 191 -1.90 -5.14 6.42
C VAL A 191 -2.07 -4.57 5.02
N ASP A 192 -2.59 -5.42 4.09
CA ASP A 192 -2.89 -5.01 2.73
C ASP A 192 -4.07 -5.82 2.17
N ILE A 193 -4.79 -5.23 1.22
CA ILE A 193 -5.92 -5.86 0.54
C ILE A 193 -5.91 -5.48 -0.93
N ARG A 194 -6.03 -6.49 -1.79
CA ARG A 194 -6.09 -6.27 -3.22
C ARG A 194 -7.24 -7.05 -3.85
N PRO A 195 -7.74 -6.64 -5.02
CA PRO A 195 -8.62 -7.49 -5.83
C PRO A 195 -7.95 -8.83 -6.12
N SER A 196 -8.68 -9.93 -5.96
CA SER A 196 -8.11 -11.27 -6.17
C SER A 196 -7.77 -11.50 -7.64
N CYS A 197 -6.56 -11.99 -7.89
CA CYS A 197 -6.13 -12.43 -9.21
C CYS A 197 -6.86 -13.70 -9.70
N ALA A 198 -7.57 -14.39 -8.81
CA ALA A 198 -8.43 -15.52 -9.18
C ALA A 198 -9.73 -15.09 -9.90
N ALA A 199 -10.06 -13.79 -9.90
CA ALA A 199 -11.07 -13.27 -10.81
C ALA A 199 -10.55 -13.34 -12.26
N PRO A 200 -11.41 -13.55 -13.29
CA PRO A 200 -11.01 -13.79 -14.68
C PRO A 200 -10.35 -12.57 -15.35
N CYS A 201 -9.34 -12.00 -14.71
CA CYS A 201 -8.54 -10.88 -15.21
C CYS A 201 -7.60 -11.28 -16.37
N SER A 202 -7.35 -12.58 -16.57
CA SER A 202 -6.41 -13.07 -17.56
C SER A 202 -6.83 -12.81 -19.02
N MET A 203 -8.15 -12.81 -19.29
CA MET A 203 -8.66 -12.56 -20.66
C MET A 203 -8.59 -11.08 -21.07
N GLU A 204 -8.83 -10.17 -20.12
CA GLU A 204 -8.87 -8.73 -20.39
C GLU A 204 -7.48 -8.15 -20.65
N VAL A 205 -6.50 -8.55 -19.85
CA VAL A 205 -5.09 -8.18 -20.09
C VAL A 205 -4.57 -8.78 -21.38
N THR A 206 -5.07 -9.96 -21.78
CA THR A 206 -4.72 -10.61 -23.03
C THR A 206 -5.19 -9.82 -24.25
N ARG A 207 -6.40 -9.26 -24.24
CA ARG A 207 -6.92 -8.44 -25.35
C ARG A 207 -6.10 -7.16 -25.56
N TYR A 208 -5.73 -6.46 -24.49
CA TYR A 208 -4.84 -5.32 -24.60
C TYR A 208 -3.46 -5.71 -25.18
N ARG A 209 -2.90 -6.83 -24.75
CA ARG A 209 -1.65 -7.36 -25.32
C ARG A 209 -1.78 -7.69 -26.80
N CYS A 210 -2.91 -8.28 -27.21
CA CYS A 210 -3.23 -8.53 -28.62
C CYS A 210 -3.36 -7.23 -29.43
N LEU A 211 -3.92 -6.17 -28.82
CA LEU A 211 -3.99 -4.84 -29.43
C LEU A 211 -2.58 -4.29 -29.70
N ARG A 212 -1.69 -4.33 -28.69
CA ARG A 212 -0.28 -3.89 -28.83
C ARG A 212 0.49 -4.68 -29.89
N GLN A 213 0.18 -5.94 -30.08
CA GLN A 213 0.81 -6.81 -31.05
C GLN A 213 0.17 -6.75 -32.46
N GLY A 214 -0.91 -5.97 -32.61
CA GLY A 214 -1.65 -5.90 -33.88
C GLY A 214 -2.39 -7.19 -34.26
N SER A 215 -2.60 -8.10 -33.31
CA SER A 215 -3.25 -9.41 -33.54
C SER A 215 -4.74 -9.43 -33.19
N ILE A 216 -5.41 -8.28 -33.28
CA ILE A 216 -6.81 -8.08 -32.91
C ILE A 216 -7.59 -7.49 -34.08
N THR A 217 -8.88 -7.83 -34.21
CA THR A 217 -9.75 -7.26 -35.25
C THR A 217 -10.05 -5.80 -34.98
N ARG A 218 -10.43 -5.05 -36.04
CA ARG A 218 -10.77 -3.61 -35.92
C ARG A 218 -11.91 -3.36 -34.94
N ASP A 219 -12.93 -4.22 -34.93
CA ASP A 219 -14.09 -4.08 -34.05
C ASP A 219 -13.72 -4.35 -32.58
N GLN A 220 -12.85 -5.33 -32.35
CA GLN A 220 -12.32 -5.62 -31.03
C GLN A 220 -11.39 -4.49 -30.53
N ALA A 221 -10.60 -3.92 -31.42
CA ALA A 221 -9.76 -2.75 -31.07
C ALA A 221 -10.61 -1.53 -30.75
N ALA A 222 -11.67 -1.25 -31.53
CA ALA A 222 -12.59 -0.15 -31.27
C ALA A 222 -13.30 -0.27 -29.92
N ALA A 223 -13.60 -1.50 -29.46
CA ALA A 223 -14.22 -1.75 -28.16
C ALA A 223 -13.29 -1.50 -26.97
N LEU A 224 -11.97 -1.46 -27.19
CA LEU A 224 -10.95 -1.18 -26.17
C LEU A 224 -10.63 0.32 -26.05
N LEU A 225 -10.94 1.09 -27.08
CA LEU A 225 -10.64 2.53 -27.09
C LEU A 225 -11.55 3.28 -26.11
N PRO A 226 -10.99 4.13 -25.26
CA PRO A 226 -11.76 4.97 -24.35
C PRO A 226 -12.49 6.09 -25.10
N ASP A 227 -13.68 6.43 -24.64
CA ASP A 227 -14.32 7.66 -25.06
C ASP A 227 -13.73 8.89 -24.33
N ARG A 228 -14.07 10.09 -24.82
CA ARG A 228 -13.59 11.35 -24.21
C ARG A 228 -13.94 11.49 -22.72
N PRO A 229 -15.16 11.17 -22.26
CA PRO A 229 -15.52 11.21 -20.84
C PRO A 229 -14.64 10.27 -19.99
N THR A 230 -14.40 9.06 -20.45
CA THR A 230 -13.55 8.08 -19.77
C THR A 230 -12.12 8.60 -19.62
N LEU A 231 -11.51 9.09 -20.72
CA LEU A 231 -10.18 9.70 -20.67
C LEU A 231 -10.12 10.88 -19.68
N ALA A 232 -11.12 11.78 -19.73
CA ALA A 232 -11.16 12.93 -18.82
C ALA A 232 -11.28 12.52 -17.35
N ASN A 233 -11.97 11.42 -17.04
CA ASN A 233 -12.11 10.92 -15.67
C ASN A 233 -10.85 10.23 -15.18
N VAL A 234 -10.21 9.43 -16.02
CA VAL A 234 -8.89 8.84 -15.71
C VAL A 234 -7.89 9.96 -15.42
N TRP A 235 -7.81 10.97 -16.29
CA TRP A 235 -6.93 12.11 -16.12
C TRP A 235 -7.19 12.88 -14.81
N ARG A 236 -8.47 13.20 -14.50
CA ARG A 236 -8.81 13.91 -13.26
C ARG A 236 -8.42 13.11 -12.03
N TYR A 237 -8.67 11.81 -12.04
CA TYR A 237 -8.27 10.94 -10.95
C TYR A 237 -6.76 10.94 -10.78
N LEU A 238 -6.01 10.70 -11.85
CA LEU A 238 -4.54 10.71 -11.82
C LEU A 238 -3.99 12.05 -11.33
N ALA A 239 -4.53 13.16 -11.81
CA ALA A 239 -4.13 14.50 -11.38
C ALA A 239 -4.44 14.79 -9.90
N SER A 240 -5.46 14.14 -9.32
CA SER A 240 -5.85 14.32 -7.92
C SER A 240 -5.03 13.49 -6.95
N VAL A 241 -4.47 12.37 -7.41
CA VAL A 241 -3.78 11.40 -6.55
C VAL A 241 -2.27 11.52 -6.64
N SER A 242 -1.75 12.01 -7.77
CA SER A 242 -0.34 11.82 -8.09
C SER A 242 0.57 13.00 -7.89
N SER A 243 1.67 12.72 -7.23
CA SER A 243 2.95 13.42 -7.30
C SER A 243 3.89 12.92 -8.44
N GLY A 244 3.41 12.08 -9.36
CA GLY A 244 4.19 11.61 -10.51
C GLY A 244 3.98 10.15 -10.92
N GLU A 245 4.10 9.18 -10.03
CA GLU A 245 4.01 7.76 -10.35
C GLU A 245 2.96 7.05 -9.50
N ILE A 246 2.23 6.12 -10.11
CA ILE A 246 1.27 5.25 -9.42
C ILE A 246 1.73 3.81 -9.61
N LEU A 247 2.20 3.19 -8.52
CA LEU A 247 2.62 1.80 -8.48
C LEU A 247 1.46 0.92 -7.98
N GLU A 248 0.49 0.68 -8.86
CA GLU A 248 -0.66 -0.16 -8.55
C GLU A 248 -0.96 -1.14 -9.69
N SER A 249 -1.59 -2.27 -9.35
CA SER A 249 -2.06 -3.17 -10.40
C SER A 249 -3.15 -2.48 -11.24
N PRO A 250 -3.20 -2.71 -12.57
CA PRO A 250 -4.23 -2.13 -13.43
C PRO A 250 -5.66 -2.38 -12.93
N LEU A 251 -5.93 -3.53 -12.33
CA LEU A 251 -7.23 -3.86 -11.76
C LEU A 251 -7.57 -2.98 -10.56
N CYS A 252 -6.63 -2.77 -9.64
CA CYS A 252 -6.82 -1.92 -8.48
C CYS A 252 -7.03 -0.47 -8.89
N LEU A 253 -6.20 0.04 -9.79
CA LEU A 253 -6.30 1.41 -10.31
C LEU A 253 -7.64 1.62 -11.04
N CYS A 254 -8.06 0.69 -11.90
CA CYS A 254 -9.34 0.76 -12.59
C CYS A 254 -10.50 0.87 -11.60
N ARG A 255 -10.52 0.03 -10.55
CA ARG A 255 -11.56 0.06 -9.53
C ARG A 255 -11.58 1.35 -8.72
N LYS A 256 -10.41 1.88 -8.36
CA LYS A 256 -10.29 3.17 -7.67
C LYS A 256 -10.85 4.32 -8.52
N ILE A 257 -10.51 4.37 -9.80
CA ILE A 257 -11.02 5.37 -10.74
C ILE A 257 -12.54 5.27 -10.84
N VAL A 258 -13.08 4.09 -11.12
CA VAL A 258 -14.54 3.86 -11.23
C VAL A 258 -15.27 4.31 -9.97
N ARG A 259 -14.76 4.01 -8.78
CA ARG A 259 -15.39 4.39 -7.52
C ARG A 259 -15.31 5.88 -7.22
N SER A 260 -14.20 6.52 -7.52
CA SER A 260 -14.02 7.95 -7.25
C SER A 260 -14.77 8.84 -8.24
N THR A 261 -14.93 8.37 -9.49
CA THR A 261 -15.52 9.17 -10.56
C THR A 261 -16.97 8.78 -10.86
N GLY A 262 -17.45 7.61 -10.39
CA GLY A 262 -18.76 7.05 -10.69
C GLY A 262 -18.94 6.58 -12.14
N VAL A 263 -17.88 6.59 -12.94
CA VAL A 263 -17.93 6.20 -14.35
C VAL A 263 -17.59 4.72 -14.51
N SER A 264 -18.46 3.99 -15.19
CA SER A 264 -18.20 2.60 -15.55
C SER A 264 -17.06 2.54 -16.57
N MET A 265 -16.00 1.84 -16.23
CA MET A 265 -14.82 1.60 -17.09
C MET A 265 -14.44 0.13 -17.05
N ARG A 266 -14.13 -0.43 -18.23
CA ARG A 266 -13.61 -1.80 -18.31
C ARG A 266 -12.11 -1.81 -18.00
N LEU A 267 -11.64 -2.88 -17.37
CA LEU A 267 -10.20 -3.05 -17.09
C LEU A 267 -9.35 -2.99 -18.37
N GLU A 268 -9.87 -3.56 -19.47
CA GLU A 268 -9.23 -3.56 -20.79
C GLU A 268 -9.00 -2.15 -21.37
N THR A 269 -9.83 -1.18 -20.95
CA THR A 269 -9.79 0.20 -21.45
C THR A 269 -8.76 1.05 -20.69
N LEU A 270 -8.44 0.70 -19.43
CA LEU A 270 -7.50 1.47 -18.62
C LEU A 270 -6.09 1.57 -19.25
N PRO A 271 -5.46 0.46 -19.69
CA PRO A 271 -4.14 0.54 -20.32
C PRO A 271 -4.13 1.43 -21.57
N THR A 272 -5.22 1.42 -22.37
CA THR A 272 -5.34 2.30 -23.55
C THR A 272 -5.57 3.76 -23.21
N CYS A 273 -5.98 4.08 -21.97
CA CYS A 273 -6.04 5.43 -21.44
C CYS A 273 -4.67 5.94 -20.97
N LEU A 274 -3.78 5.02 -20.58
CA LEU A 274 -2.46 5.34 -20.03
C LEU A 274 -1.36 5.42 -21.10
N ASP A 275 -1.56 4.76 -22.25
CA ASP A 275 -0.72 4.89 -23.45
C ASP A 275 -1.02 6.20 -24.22
#